data_986a2c8c5f10a2e7b087cfae3370a3a5
#
_entry.id   986a2c8c5f10a2e7b087cfae3370a3a5
#
_cell.length_a   1.000
_cell.length_b   1.000
_cell.length_c   1.000
_cell.angle_alpha   90.00
_cell.angle_beta   90.00
_cell.angle_gamma   90.00
#
_symmetry.space_group_name_H-M   'P 1'
#
loop_
_entity.id
_entity.type
_entity.pdbx_description
1 polymer ?
#
loop_
_entity_poly.entity_id
_entity_poly.type
_entity_poly.pdbx_seq_one_letter_code
_entity_poly.pdbx_strand_id
1 'polypeptide(L)'
;PFFFNDTATTEIYTLSLHDALPICDEGGAYLVNGNELIPDTADALAAVESKTGVKTTKEEAAKGTMAYGILSSHNTSGNMENLKIKFDKLTSHDITFVGILQTARASGLEKFPVPYVLTNCHNSLCAVGGTINEDDHVFGLSCAKKYGGIYVPPHQAVIHQFAREMLAAGGAMILGSDSHTRYGALGTMAVGEGGPEIVKQLLEQTYDIPMPGVVAIHLTGKPAKGVGPQDIALAIIGAVFKNGYVNNKVMEFVGEGIDNLSVDYRIGVDVMTTETTCLSSIWRTDRAVEEFYEIHDRKADYKELNPAKVAYYDGVVEVDLSEIKPMIAMPFHPSNVYTIDELNANLEDILRDVEKKALVSLDNNNIDFKLTDKIGRAHV
;
A
#
# COMPACT_ATOMS: atom_id res chain seq x y z
N PRO A 1 -5.93 -22.37 15.89
CA PRO A 1 -7.24 -22.04 15.47
C PRO A 1 -8.15 -21.96 16.71
N PHE A 2 -8.39 -20.78 17.19
CA PHE A 2 -9.38 -20.53 18.23
C PHE A 2 -10.50 -19.73 17.58
N PHE A 3 -11.59 -20.41 17.29
CA PHE A 3 -12.88 -19.82 17.00
C PHE A 3 -13.50 -19.38 18.32
N PHE A 4 -13.68 -18.08 18.53
CA PHE A 4 -14.61 -17.57 19.49
C PHE A 4 -15.88 -17.15 18.76
N ASN A 5 -16.90 -17.94 18.98
CA ASN A 5 -18.27 -17.65 18.58
C ASN A 5 -18.86 -16.79 19.72
N ASP A 6 -18.96 -15.50 19.53
CA ASP A 6 -19.70 -14.63 20.44
C ASP A 6 -20.70 -13.79 19.60
N THR A 7 -21.87 -14.40 19.40
CA THR A 7 -22.94 -13.90 18.54
C THR A 7 -23.75 -12.75 19.13
N ALA A 8 -23.51 -12.37 20.38
CA ALA A 8 -24.34 -11.38 21.06
C ALA A 8 -23.80 -9.93 21.01
N THR A 9 -22.49 -9.74 20.78
CA THR A 9 -21.88 -8.39 20.71
C THR A 9 -21.72 -7.88 19.27
N THR A 10 -21.82 -8.76 18.29
CA THR A 10 -21.60 -8.45 16.88
C THR A 10 -22.74 -7.68 16.25
N GLU A 11 -23.99 -7.88 16.71
CA GLU A 11 -25.17 -7.30 16.06
C GLU A 11 -25.38 -5.80 16.35
N ILE A 12 -24.86 -5.26 17.45
CA ILE A 12 -25.06 -3.85 17.80
C ILE A 12 -24.07 -2.94 17.05
N TYR A 13 -22.89 -3.46 16.70
CA TYR A 13 -21.84 -2.69 16.00
C TYR A 13 -21.89 -2.79 14.49
N THR A 14 -22.61 -3.75 13.93
CA THR A 14 -22.69 -3.95 12.47
C THR A 14 -23.66 -3.00 11.77
N LEU A 15 -24.58 -2.35 12.48
CA LEU A 15 -25.61 -1.51 11.85
C LEU A 15 -25.18 -0.07 11.54
N SER A 16 -24.11 0.47 12.17
CA SER A 16 -23.65 1.84 11.90
C SER A 16 -22.35 1.92 11.10
N LEU A 17 -21.53 0.88 11.11
CA LEU A 17 -20.29 0.80 10.31
C LEU A 17 -20.55 0.65 8.80
N HIS A 18 -21.70 0.11 8.40
CA HIS A 18 -22.00 -0.18 7.00
C HIS A 18 -22.24 1.07 6.14
N ASP A 19 -22.66 2.18 6.73
CA ASP A 19 -22.99 3.40 5.96
C ASP A 19 -21.76 4.29 5.67
N ALA A 20 -20.59 4.02 6.27
CA ALA A 20 -19.40 4.86 6.16
C ALA A 20 -18.18 4.13 5.58
N LEU A 21 -18.24 2.81 5.37
CA LEU A 21 -17.16 2.04 4.80
C LEU A 21 -17.40 1.72 3.32
N PRO A 22 -16.33 1.64 2.52
CA PRO A 22 -16.40 1.17 1.14
C PRO A 22 -17.07 -0.20 1.00
N ILE A 23 -17.77 -0.40 -0.11
CA ILE A 23 -18.44 -1.67 -0.41
C ILE A 23 -17.44 -2.62 -1.08
N CYS A 24 -17.33 -3.83 -0.55
CA CYS A 24 -16.55 -4.90 -1.16
C CYS A 24 -17.52 -5.88 -1.85
N ASP A 25 -17.42 -5.98 -3.17
CA ASP A 25 -18.26 -6.90 -3.95
C ASP A 25 -17.84 -8.36 -3.75
N GLU A 26 -18.82 -9.27 -3.63
CA GLU A 26 -18.58 -10.73 -3.49
C GLU A 26 -18.18 -11.40 -4.80
N GLY A 27 -17.59 -10.73 -5.74
CA GLY A 27 -17.21 -11.30 -7.02
C GLY A 27 -16.24 -10.44 -7.78
N GLY A 28 -15.76 -10.96 -8.91
CA GLY A 28 -14.99 -10.18 -9.85
C GLY A 28 -15.87 -9.25 -10.68
N ALA A 29 -15.23 -8.31 -11.37
CA ALA A 29 -15.92 -7.41 -12.29
C ALA A 29 -15.03 -7.02 -13.48
N TYR A 30 -15.69 -6.62 -14.55
CA TYR A 30 -15.05 -5.98 -15.70
C TYR A 30 -15.14 -4.47 -15.55
N LEU A 31 -14.00 -3.79 -15.64
CA LEU A 31 -13.95 -2.36 -15.83
C LEU A 31 -13.94 -2.07 -17.33
N VAL A 32 -14.87 -1.26 -17.79
CA VAL A 32 -14.97 -0.87 -19.19
C VAL A 32 -14.76 0.63 -19.36
N ASN A 33 -14.01 1.00 -20.38
CA ASN A 33 -13.67 2.40 -20.69
C ASN A 33 -13.03 3.16 -19.51
N GLY A 34 -12.40 2.45 -18.58
CA GLY A 34 -11.67 3.00 -17.44
C GLY A 34 -12.52 3.47 -16.27
N ASN A 35 -13.86 3.36 -16.32
CA ASN A 35 -14.72 3.92 -15.28
C ASN A 35 -15.98 3.13 -14.95
N GLU A 36 -16.52 2.34 -15.85
CA GLU A 36 -17.77 1.63 -15.62
C GLU A 36 -17.53 0.17 -15.22
N LEU A 37 -18.14 -0.26 -14.11
CA LEU A 37 -18.05 -1.63 -13.62
C LEU A 37 -19.21 -2.47 -14.14
N ILE A 38 -18.89 -3.69 -14.56
CA ILE A 38 -19.86 -4.74 -14.93
C ILE A 38 -19.54 -5.96 -14.08
N PRO A 39 -20.40 -6.34 -13.10
CA PRO A 39 -20.18 -7.52 -12.27
C PRO A 39 -20.03 -8.80 -13.10
N ASP A 40 -19.21 -9.74 -12.65
CA ASP A 40 -18.93 -11.03 -13.34
C ASP A 40 -20.12 -11.99 -13.20
N THR A 41 -21.14 -11.74 -13.98
CA THR A 41 -22.35 -12.56 -14.10
C THR A 41 -22.35 -13.35 -15.41
N ALA A 42 -23.30 -14.27 -15.57
CA ALA A 42 -23.42 -15.08 -16.78
C ALA A 42 -23.52 -14.23 -18.08
N ASP A 43 -24.10 -13.03 -17.99
CA ASP A 43 -24.29 -12.15 -19.14
C ASP A 43 -23.22 -11.06 -19.25
N ALA A 44 -22.22 -11.04 -18.36
CA ALA A 44 -21.22 -9.98 -18.26
C ALA A 44 -20.49 -9.74 -19.59
N LEU A 45 -20.01 -10.80 -20.24
CA LEU A 45 -19.26 -10.68 -21.50
C LEU A 45 -20.12 -10.10 -22.65
N ALA A 46 -21.41 -10.42 -22.69
CA ALA A 46 -22.33 -9.84 -23.67
C ALA A 46 -22.55 -8.33 -23.39
N ALA A 47 -22.66 -7.96 -22.13
CA ALA A 47 -22.74 -6.55 -21.71
C ALA A 47 -21.47 -5.78 -22.05
N VAL A 48 -20.29 -6.37 -21.79
CA VAL A 48 -18.97 -5.81 -22.16
C VAL A 48 -18.90 -5.58 -23.67
N GLU A 49 -19.23 -6.60 -24.48
CA GLU A 49 -19.22 -6.49 -25.95
C GLU A 49 -20.20 -5.40 -26.43
N SER A 50 -21.39 -5.35 -25.88
CA SER A 50 -22.39 -4.32 -26.22
C SER A 50 -21.92 -2.89 -25.93
N LYS A 51 -21.23 -2.67 -24.80
CA LYS A 51 -20.77 -1.34 -24.39
C LYS A 51 -19.45 -0.90 -25.05
N THR A 52 -18.59 -1.83 -25.34
CA THR A 52 -17.23 -1.54 -25.82
C THR A 52 -16.98 -1.88 -27.28
N GLY A 53 -17.80 -2.74 -27.86
CA GLY A 53 -17.54 -3.36 -29.17
C GLY A 53 -16.37 -4.36 -29.15
N VAL A 54 -15.84 -4.69 -27.96
CA VAL A 54 -14.72 -5.62 -27.79
C VAL A 54 -15.24 -6.98 -27.39
N LYS A 55 -14.99 -7.99 -28.22
CA LYS A 55 -15.22 -9.38 -27.85
C LYS A 55 -13.99 -9.92 -27.14
N THR A 56 -14.16 -10.40 -25.92
CA THR A 56 -13.06 -10.85 -25.06
C THR A 56 -13.47 -12.09 -24.26
N THR A 57 -12.50 -12.70 -23.58
CA THR A 57 -12.71 -13.68 -22.50
C THR A 57 -12.25 -13.08 -21.19
N LYS A 58 -12.56 -13.75 -20.08
CA LYS A 58 -12.11 -13.35 -18.76
C LYS A 58 -10.58 -13.30 -18.67
N GLU A 59 -9.92 -14.31 -19.18
CA GLU A 59 -8.46 -14.43 -19.19
C GLU A 59 -7.80 -13.32 -20.03
N GLU A 60 -8.39 -12.97 -21.17
CA GLU A 60 -7.88 -11.85 -21.98
C GLU A 60 -8.14 -10.50 -21.31
N ALA A 61 -9.30 -10.32 -20.69
CA ALA A 61 -9.61 -9.09 -19.96
C ALA A 61 -8.72 -8.91 -18.71
N ALA A 62 -8.33 -9.99 -18.03
CA ALA A 62 -7.39 -9.94 -16.90
C ALA A 62 -6.02 -9.38 -17.29
N LYS A 63 -5.58 -9.56 -18.53
CA LYS A 63 -4.36 -8.94 -19.04
C LYS A 63 -4.48 -7.43 -19.26
N GLY A 64 -5.69 -6.91 -19.19
CA GLY A 64 -5.99 -5.48 -19.32
C GLY A 64 -5.70 -4.63 -18.09
N THR A 65 -5.34 -5.24 -16.96
CA THR A 65 -4.98 -4.49 -15.74
C THR A 65 -3.57 -3.88 -15.86
N MET A 66 -3.34 -2.74 -15.22
CA MET A 66 -2.00 -2.13 -15.15
C MET A 66 -1.02 -3.05 -14.42
N ALA A 67 -1.50 -3.70 -13.37
CA ALA A 67 -0.72 -4.66 -12.59
C ALA A 67 -0.20 -5.82 -13.45
N TYR A 68 -1.03 -6.41 -14.30
CA TYR A 68 -0.59 -7.47 -15.21
C TYR A 68 0.50 -6.98 -16.17
N GLY A 69 0.32 -5.80 -16.76
CA GLY A 69 1.30 -5.22 -17.67
C GLY A 69 2.66 -5.00 -17.02
N ILE A 70 2.68 -4.45 -15.79
CA ILE A 70 3.92 -4.20 -15.04
C ILE A 70 4.58 -5.53 -14.63
N LEU A 71 3.84 -6.44 -14.01
CA LEU A 71 4.38 -7.76 -13.61
C LEU A 71 4.90 -8.57 -14.78
N SER A 72 4.19 -8.56 -15.92
CA SER A 72 4.61 -9.25 -17.13
C SER A 72 5.93 -8.71 -17.68
N SER A 73 6.14 -7.39 -17.64
CA SER A 73 7.38 -6.76 -18.15
C SER A 73 8.61 -7.03 -17.27
N HIS A 74 8.41 -7.35 -15.98
CA HIS A 74 9.49 -7.63 -15.02
C HIS A 74 9.67 -9.13 -14.75
N ASN A 75 8.81 -9.97 -15.32
CA ASN A 75 8.87 -11.40 -15.16
C ASN A 75 9.89 -12.04 -16.11
N THR A 76 10.87 -12.74 -15.56
CA THR A 76 11.93 -13.42 -16.32
C THR A 76 11.68 -14.91 -16.53
N SER A 77 10.60 -15.48 -15.94
CA SER A 77 10.31 -16.91 -16.03
C SER A 77 9.69 -17.34 -17.37
N GLY A 78 9.07 -16.40 -18.09
CA GLY A 78 8.22 -16.72 -19.25
C GLY A 78 6.90 -17.41 -18.89
N ASN A 79 6.63 -17.63 -17.61
CA ASN A 79 5.40 -18.24 -17.09
C ASN A 79 4.65 -17.22 -16.22
N MET A 80 3.39 -16.92 -16.56
CA MET A 80 2.58 -15.95 -15.82
C MET A 80 1.85 -16.55 -14.61
N GLU A 81 1.89 -17.84 -14.38
CA GLU A 81 1.38 -18.45 -13.16
C GLU A 81 2.39 -18.35 -12.00
N ASN A 82 3.69 -18.49 -12.35
CA ASN A 82 4.81 -18.45 -11.40
C ASN A 82 5.84 -17.44 -11.88
N LEU A 83 5.77 -16.26 -11.32
CA LEU A 83 6.59 -15.11 -11.68
C LEU A 83 7.98 -15.20 -11.06
N LYS A 84 8.99 -14.77 -11.81
CA LYS A 84 10.36 -14.52 -11.36
C LYS A 84 10.72 -13.07 -11.63
N ILE A 85 10.40 -12.21 -10.65
CA ILE A 85 10.49 -10.77 -10.82
C ILE A 85 11.91 -10.28 -10.56
N LYS A 86 12.38 -9.38 -11.44
CA LYS A 86 13.54 -8.52 -11.22
C LYS A 86 13.08 -7.08 -11.06
N PHE A 87 13.53 -6.44 -10.01
CA PHE A 87 13.21 -5.05 -9.72
C PHE A 87 14.21 -4.11 -10.41
N ASP A 88 13.72 -2.93 -10.82
CA ASP A 88 14.55 -1.91 -11.45
C ASP A 88 15.45 -1.18 -10.46
N LYS A 89 14.98 -1.00 -9.24
CA LYS A 89 15.66 -0.19 -8.20
C LYS A 89 15.38 -0.77 -6.82
N LEU A 90 16.29 -0.50 -5.88
CA LEU A 90 16.20 -0.95 -4.50
C LEU A 90 16.29 0.26 -3.55
N THR A 91 15.65 0.16 -2.38
CA THR A 91 15.75 1.17 -1.34
C THR A 91 15.72 0.55 0.05
N SER A 92 16.56 1.08 0.96
CA SER A 92 16.63 0.62 2.34
C SER A 92 16.95 1.78 3.28
N HIS A 93 16.62 1.60 4.55
CA HIS A 93 16.97 2.54 5.61
C HIS A 93 18.00 1.95 6.58
N ASP A 94 18.54 2.80 7.44
CA ASP A 94 19.65 2.50 8.36
C ASP A 94 19.38 1.30 9.30
N ILE A 95 18.16 1.06 9.73
CA ILE A 95 17.85 -0.13 10.55
C ILE A 95 18.08 -1.44 9.78
N THR A 96 17.86 -1.45 8.47
CA THR A 96 17.86 -2.68 7.65
C THR A 96 19.07 -2.84 6.78
N PHE A 97 19.63 -1.76 6.19
CA PHE A 97 20.70 -1.92 5.20
C PHE A 97 21.98 -2.53 5.76
N VAL A 98 22.28 -2.35 7.05
CA VAL A 98 23.49 -2.92 7.67
C VAL A 98 23.47 -4.44 7.57
N GLY A 99 22.43 -5.10 8.05
CA GLY A 99 22.29 -6.54 7.96
C GLY A 99 22.19 -7.07 6.53
N ILE A 100 21.48 -6.34 5.66
CA ILE A 100 21.38 -6.66 4.23
C ILE A 100 22.78 -6.66 3.58
N LEU A 101 23.55 -5.62 3.77
CA LEU A 101 24.86 -5.48 3.13
C LEU A 101 25.90 -6.42 3.71
N GLN A 102 25.85 -6.72 5.02
CA GLN A 102 26.70 -7.74 5.64
C GLN A 102 26.41 -9.11 5.03
N THR A 103 25.15 -9.47 4.88
CA THR A 103 24.75 -10.77 4.30
C THR A 103 25.11 -10.85 2.81
N ALA A 104 24.81 -9.83 2.03
CA ALA A 104 25.13 -9.79 0.61
C ALA A 104 26.67 -9.84 0.38
N ARG A 105 27.44 -9.11 1.19
CA ARG A 105 28.91 -9.14 1.15
C ARG A 105 29.45 -10.54 1.47
N ALA A 106 28.93 -11.19 2.51
CA ALA A 106 29.34 -12.55 2.87
C ALA A 106 28.99 -13.56 1.77
N SER A 107 27.99 -13.26 0.96
CA SER A 107 27.52 -14.09 -0.15
C SER A 107 28.15 -13.75 -1.51
N GLY A 108 29.20 -12.88 -1.53
CA GLY A 108 29.96 -12.60 -2.74
C GLY A 108 29.55 -11.35 -3.52
N LEU A 109 28.85 -10.39 -2.89
CA LEU A 109 28.51 -9.11 -3.54
C LEU A 109 29.77 -8.36 -3.99
N GLU A 110 29.86 -8.07 -5.29
CA GLU A 110 30.95 -7.31 -5.90
C GLU A 110 30.55 -5.86 -6.22
N LYS A 111 29.31 -5.66 -6.70
CA LYS A 111 28.75 -4.38 -7.12
C LYS A 111 27.22 -4.44 -7.02
N PHE A 112 26.56 -3.31 -6.79
CA PHE A 112 25.10 -3.25 -6.89
C PHE A 112 24.68 -3.40 -8.37
N PRO A 113 23.82 -4.40 -8.68
CA PRO A 113 23.43 -4.66 -10.05
C PRO A 113 22.43 -3.64 -10.60
N VAL A 114 21.69 -2.99 -9.70
CA VAL A 114 20.69 -1.95 -9.98
C VAL A 114 20.89 -0.77 -9.05
N PRO A 115 20.34 0.41 -9.35
CA PRO A 115 20.37 1.54 -8.42
C PRO A 115 19.84 1.15 -7.04
N TYR A 116 20.65 1.33 -6.03
CA TYR A 116 20.30 1.03 -4.64
C TYR A 116 20.53 2.24 -3.75
N VAL A 117 19.47 2.66 -3.06
CA VAL A 117 19.50 3.84 -2.17
C VAL A 117 19.55 3.40 -0.71
N LEU A 118 20.51 3.96 0.00
CA LEU A 118 20.73 3.78 1.44
C LEU A 118 20.41 5.08 2.16
N THR A 119 19.28 5.13 2.87
CA THR A 119 18.81 6.33 3.60
C THR A 119 19.04 6.18 5.09
N ASN A 120 19.42 7.28 5.75
CA ASN A 120 19.61 7.35 7.20
C ASN A 120 18.45 8.16 7.81
N CYS A 121 17.31 7.54 8.03
CA CYS A 121 16.09 8.24 8.43
C CYS A 121 15.42 7.69 9.70
N HIS A 122 15.71 6.48 10.16
CA HIS A 122 15.14 5.91 11.37
C HIS A 122 15.99 6.19 12.60
N ASN A 123 17.30 5.95 12.51
CA ASN A 123 18.25 6.20 13.57
C ASN A 123 19.06 7.51 13.33
N SER A 124 18.45 8.43 12.61
CA SER A 124 19.14 9.67 12.20
C SER A 124 19.24 10.73 13.30
N LEU A 125 18.73 10.47 14.48
CA LEU A 125 18.87 11.35 15.64
C LEU A 125 20.27 11.22 16.21
N CYS A 126 21.25 11.85 15.56
CA CYS A 126 22.64 11.84 15.95
C CYS A 126 22.89 12.33 17.40
N ALA A 127 21.91 12.99 17.99
CA ALA A 127 21.96 13.49 19.37
C ALA A 127 21.56 12.47 20.43
N VAL A 128 21.13 11.27 20.07
CA VAL A 128 20.68 10.26 21.06
C VAL A 128 21.85 9.54 21.73
N GLY A 129 23.07 9.92 21.40
CA GLY A 129 24.25 9.59 22.20
C GLY A 129 24.78 8.17 22.06
N GLY A 130 24.48 7.48 20.97
CA GLY A 130 25.03 6.16 20.69
C GLY A 130 25.95 6.18 19.47
N THR A 131 27.17 5.70 19.61
CA THR A 131 28.11 5.53 18.49
C THR A 131 27.63 4.51 17.45
N ILE A 132 26.72 3.61 17.84
CA ILE A 132 26.15 2.57 16.96
C ILE A 132 25.50 3.20 15.72
N ASN A 133 24.68 4.23 15.89
CA ASN A 133 23.99 4.87 14.76
C ASN A 133 24.98 5.57 13.82
N GLU A 134 26.02 6.19 14.37
CA GLU A 134 27.08 6.82 13.59
C GLU A 134 27.92 5.79 12.84
N ASP A 135 28.21 4.64 13.46
CA ASP A 135 28.89 3.52 12.82
C ASP A 135 28.06 2.96 11.65
N ASP A 136 26.75 2.83 11.81
CA ASP A 136 25.83 2.40 10.75
C ASP A 136 25.84 3.39 9.56
N HIS A 137 25.88 4.70 9.85
CA HIS A 137 25.96 5.74 8.81
C HIS A 137 27.29 5.71 8.07
N VAL A 138 28.40 5.57 8.78
CA VAL A 138 29.74 5.43 8.17
C VAL A 138 29.81 4.15 7.33
N PHE A 139 29.27 3.05 7.85
CA PHE A 139 29.18 1.78 7.12
C PHE A 139 28.37 1.93 5.83
N GLY A 140 27.17 2.52 5.89
CA GLY A 140 26.30 2.76 4.73
C GLY A 140 27.00 3.62 3.67
N LEU A 141 27.64 4.72 4.07
CA LEU A 141 28.43 5.56 3.16
C LEU A 141 29.59 4.79 2.51
N SER A 142 30.32 3.98 3.29
CA SER A 142 31.43 3.19 2.77
C SER A 142 30.96 2.13 1.78
N CYS A 143 29.80 1.50 2.04
CA CYS A 143 29.20 0.54 1.15
C CYS A 143 28.71 1.19 -0.15
N ALA A 144 28.03 2.34 -0.06
CA ALA A 144 27.59 3.07 -1.25
C ALA A 144 28.76 3.44 -2.16
N LYS A 145 29.86 3.92 -1.57
CA LYS A 145 31.09 4.21 -2.32
C LYS A 145 31.72 2.97 -2.94
N LYS A 146 31.77 1.86 -2.18
CA LYS A 146 32.40 0.62 -2.63
C LYS A 146 31.63 -0.08 -3.72
N TYR A 147 30.30 -0.17 -3.58
CA TYR A 147 29.43 -0.99 -4.45
C TYR A 147 28.67 -0.18 -5.49
N GLY A 148 28.79 1.16 -5.48
CA GLY A 148 28.16 2.04 -6.49
C GLY A 148 26.72 2.43 -6.15
N GLY A 149 26.38 2.57 -4.86
CA GLY A 149 25.06 2.98 -4.39
C GLY A 149 24.86 4.48 -4.24
N ILE A 150 23.65 4.87 -3.89
CA ILE A 150 23.26 6.23 -3.54
C ILE A 150 23.12 6.30 -2.03
N TYR A 151 23.85 7.21 -1.40
CA TYR A 151 23.80 7.43 0.04
C TYR A 151 23.05 8.73 0.37
N VAL A 152 22.02 8.62 1.19
CA VAL A 152 21.26 9.77 1.70
C VAL A 152 21.64 9.98 3.18
N PRO A 153 22.33 11.08 3.52
CA PRO A 153 22.75 11.32 4.89
C PRO A 153 21.57 11.59 5.83
N PRO A 154 21.79 11.47 7.16
CA PRO A 154 20.77 11.79 8.15
C PRO A 154 20.27 13.24 8.01
N HIS A 155 19.02 13.47 8.39
CA HIS A 155 18.32 14.77 8.36
C HIS A 155 18.08 15.36 6.97
N GLN A 156 18.35 14.63 5.90
CA GLN A 156 18.11 15.13 4.54
C GLN A 156 16.76 14.69 4.00
N ALA A 157 16.43 13.43 4.08
CA ALA A 157 15.13 12.90 3.64
C ALA A 157 14.80 11.58 4.32
N VAL A 158 13.50 11.30 4.48
CA VAL A 158 13.01 9.96 4.78
C VAL A 158 13.03 9.10 3.52
N ILE A 159 13.19 7.77 3.70
CA ILE A 159 13.31 6.80 2.60
C ILE A 159 12.20 6.97 1.54
N HIS A 160 10.93 7.03 1.98
CA HIS A 160 9.80 7.05 1.05
C HIS A 160 9.68 8.36 0.30
N GLN A 161 9.95 9.50 0.96
CA GLN A 161 9.92 10.78 0.28
C GLN A 161 11.03 10.89 -0.76
N PHE A 162 12.25 10.47 -0.39
CA PHE A 162 13.35 10.42 -1.35
C PHE A 162 13.03 9.50 -2.55
N ALA A 163 12.48 8.32 -2.28
CA ALA A 163 12.14 7.39 -3.35
C ALA A 163 11.05 7.94 -4.30
N ARG A 164 10.03 8.62 -3.77
CA ARG A 164 8.99 9.26 -4.58
C ARG A 164 9.55 10.37 -5.47
N GLU A 165 10.35 11.25 -4.88
CA GLU A 165 10.90 12.40 -5.60
C GLU A 165 12.03 12.02 -6.56
N MET A 166 12.84 11.00 -6.24
CA MET A 166 14.11 10.74 -6.95
C MET A 166 14.19 9.38 -7.64
N LEU A 167 13.35 8.39 -7.28
CA LEU A 167 13.46 7.02 -7.83
C LEU A 167 12.23 6.56 -8.60
N ALA A 168 11.02 6.90 -8.14
CA ALA A 168 9.78 6.45 -8.77
C ALA A 168 9.79 6.74 -10.28
N ALA A 169 9.20 5.84 -11.08
CA ALA A 169 9.02 6.01 -12.52
C ALA A 169 7.81 5.21 -12.99
N GLY A 170 7.07 5.73 -13.94
CA GLY A 170 5.86 5.11 -14.45
C GLY A 170 6.11 3.72 -15.05
N GLY A 171 5.46 2.71 -14.51
CA GLY A 171 5.59 1.31 -14.91
C GLY A 171 6.82 0.59 -14.36
N ALA A 172 7.65 1.23 -13.54
CA ALA A 172 8.79 0.60 -12.87
C ALA A 172 8.37 -0.22 -11.65
N MET A 173 9.25 -1.12 -11.22
CA MET A 173 9.13 -1.87 -9.96
C MET A 173 10.28 -1.54 -9.02
N ILE A 174 9.95 -1.23 -7.75
CA ILE A 174 10.93 -0.94 -6.69
C ILE A 174 10.72 -1.89 -5.52
N LEU A 175 11.81 -2.51 -5.06
CA LEU A 175 11.81 -3.29 -3.83
C LEU A 175 12.44 -2.49 -2.70
N GLY A 176 11.73 -2.41 -1.58
CA GLY A 176 12.23 -1.74 -0.38
C GLY A 176 12.25 -2.65 0.84
N SER A 177 13.14 -2.38 1.77
CA SER A 177 13.23 -3.10 3.05
C SER A 177 12.35 -2.52 4.15
N ASP A 178 11.43 -1.65 3.79
CA ASP A 178 10.42 -1.07 4.68
C ASP A 178 9.02 -1.42 4.19
N SER A 179 8.12 -1.76 5.11
CA SER A 179 6.75 -2.17 4.79
C SER A 179 5.93 -1.09 4.09
N HIS A 180 6.23 0.20 4.32
CA HIS A 180 5.57 1.33 3.69
C HIS A 180 6.16 1.69 2.31
N THR A 181 6.91 0.79 1.70
CA THR A 181 7.40 0.95 0.32
C THR A 181 6.21 0.83 -0.64
N ARG A 182 5.51 1.95 -0.85
CA ARG A 182 4.32 2.11 -1.68
C ARG A 182 4.45 3.39 -2.50
N TYR A 183 4.53 3.26 -3.82
CA TYR A 183 4.73 4.39 -4.74
C TYR A 183 3.76 4.31 -5.94
N GLY A 184 2.67 3.56 -5.76
CA GLY A 184 1.63 3.32 -6.77
C GLY A 184 1.00 4.60 -7.27
N ALA A 185 0.80 5.60 -6.39
CA ALA A 185 0.26 6.92 -6.76
C ALA A 185 1.08 7.65 -7.84
N LEU A 186 2.35 7.27 -8.02
CA LEU A 186 3.25 7.80 -9.05
C LEU A 186 3.44 6.83 -10.24
N GLY A 187 2.62 5.80 -10.33
CA GLY A 187 2.71 4.79 -11.39
C GLY A 187 3.85 3.77 -11.20
N THR A 188 4.42 3.67 -10.00
CA THR A 188 5.49 2.72 -9.68
C THR A 188 4.95 1.61 -8.77
N MET A 189 5.01 0.36 -9.23
CA MET A 189 4.64 -0.78 -8.39
C MET A 189 5.78 -1.06 -7.41
N ALA A 190 5.57 -0.68 -6.14
CA ALA A 190 6.56 -0.82 -5.11
C ALA A 190 6.16 -1.89 -4.10
N VAL A 191 7.10 -2.75 -3.73
CA VAL A 191 6.90 -3.85 -2.80
C VAL A 191 7.81 -3.65 -1.59
N GLY A 192 7.23 -3.71 -0.40
CA GLY A 192 7.95 -3.67 0.87
C GLY A 192 8.16 -5.08 1.40
N GLU A 193 9.41 -5.50 1.50
CA GLU A 193 9.78 -6.85 1.92
C GLU A 193 10.94 -6.85 2.92
N GLY A 194 11.19 -8.00 3.51
CA GLY A 194 12.31 -8.17 4.41
C GLY A 194 13.69 -8.14 3.73
N GLY A 195 14.72 -7.94 4.53
CA GLY A 195 16.12 -7.90 4.07
C GLY A 195 16.55 -9.06 3.15
N PRO A 196 16.15 -10.32 3.40
CA PRO A 196 16.52 -11.43 2.53
C PRO A 196 16.14 -11.25 1.05
N GLU A 197 14.99 -10.66 0.76
CA GLU A 197 14.57 -10.42 -0.63
C GLU A 197 15.44 -9.35 -1.32
N ILE A 198 15.85 -8.31 -0.59
CA ILE A 198 16.83 -7.34 -1.10
C ILE A 198 18.17 -8.04 -1.40
N VAL A 199 18.65 -8.92 -0.49
CA VAL A 199 19.89 -9.67 -0.71
C VAL A 199 19.81 -10.52 -1.98
N LYS A 200 18.70 -11.20 -2.23
CA LYS A 200 18.49 -11.96 -3.48
C LYS A 200 18.64 -11.06 -4.72
N GLN A 201 18.02 -9.87 -4.72
CA GLN A 201 18.15 -8.94 -5.83
C GLN A 201 19.59 -8.43 -6.00
N LEU A 202 20.30 -8.13 -4.89
CA LEU A 202 21.72 -7.74 -4.92
C LEU A 202 22.64 -8.83 -5.47
N LEU A 203 22.24 -10.09 -5.36
CA LEU A 203 22.93 -11.26 -5.90
C LEU A 203 22.35 -11.71 -7.26
N GLU A 204 21.60 -10.83 -7.94
CA GLU A 204 20.97 -11.06 -9.24
C GLU A 204 20.00 -12.26 -9.30
N GLN A 205 19.49 -12.67 -8.14
CA GLN A 205 18.41 -13.65 -8.03
C GLN A 205 17.04 -12.96 -8.23
N THR A 206 15.97 -13.74 -8.30
CA THR A 206 14.62 -13.26 -8.55
C THR A 206 13.76 -13.25 -7.28
N TYR A 207 12.70 -12.46 -7.31
CA TYR A 207 11.60 -12.52 -6.35
C TYR A 207 10.53 -13.43 -6.94
N ASP A 208 10.37 -14.60 -6.35
CA ASP A 208 9.54 -15.67 -6.88
C ASP A 208 8.17 -15.68 -6.19
N ILE A 209 7.11 -15.39 -6.95
CA ILE A 209 5.73 -15.35 -6.45
C ILE A 209 4.76 -15.97 -7.45
N PRO A 210 3.62 -16.54 -7.01
CA PRO A 210 2.52 -16.80 -7.93
C PRO A 210 1.97 -15.48 -8.49
N MET A 211 1.32 -15.53 -9.65
CA MET A 211 0.61 -14.35 -10.17
C MET A 211 -0.44 -13.89 -9.14
N PRO A 212 -0.32 -12.67 -8.60
CA PRO A 212 -1.28 -12.19 -7.61
C PRO A 212 -2.62 -11.86 -8.28
N GLY A 213 -3.70 -12.02 -7.52
CA GLY A 213 -4.99 -11.45 -7.90
C GLY A 213 -4.91 -9.92 -7.91
N VAL A 214 -5.78 -9.30 -8.70
CA VAL A 214 -5.88 -7.83 -8.81
C VAL A 214 -7.27 -7.39 -8.38
N VAL A 215 -7.32 -6.44 -7.43
CA VAL A 215 -8.56 -5.87 -6.90
C VAL A 215 -8.66 -4.42 -7.34
N ALA A 216 -9.77 -4.06 -8.00
CA ALA A 216 -10.04 -2.66 -8.32
C ALA A 216 -10.46 -1.89 -7.06
N ILE A 217 -9.81 -0.77 -6.80
CA ILE A 217 -10.27 0.23 -5.84
C ILE A 217 -10.88 1.35 -6.67
N HIS A 218 -12.20 1.29 -6.82
CA HIS A 218 -12.93 2.17 -7.73
C HIS A 218 -13.38 3.43 -6.98
N LEU A 219 -12.69 4.54 -7.26
CA LEU A 219 -12.94 5.83 -6.62
C LEU A 219 -13.93 6.66 -7.45
N THR A 220 -14.99 7.13 -6.80
CA THR A 220 -15.97 8.05 -7.38
C THR A 220 -16.12 9.29 -6.49
N GLY A 221 -16.81 10.30 -6.99
CA GLY A 221 -17.11 11.50 -6.20
C GLY A 221 -15.89 12.35 -5.84
N LYS A 222 -16.01 13.13 -4.78
CA LYS A 222 -15.00 14.08 -4.30
C LYS A 222 -15.02 14.16 -2.78
N PRO A 223 -13.86 14.20 -2.10
CA PRO A 223 -13.80 14.31 -0.64
C PRO A 223 -14.50 15.57 -0.12
N ALA A 224 -15.28 15.43 0.94
CA ALA A 224 -15.89 16.55 1.63
C ALA A 224 -14.81 17.42 2.33
N LYS A 225 -15.16 18.65 2.65
CA LYS A 225 -14.28 19.55 3.39
C LYS A 225 -13.96 18.97 4.78
N GLY A 226 -12.68 18.84 5.10
CA GLY A 226 -12.21 18.30 6.38
C GLY A 226 -11.87 16.80 6.33
N VAL A 227 -12.18 16.12 5.24
CA VAL A 227 -11.75 14.74 4.97
C VAL A 227 -10.37 14.77 4.35
N GLY A 228 -9.41 14.09 4.96
CA GLY A 228 -8.04 13.98 4.49
C GLY A 228 -7.71 12.60 3.89
N PRO A 229 -6.50 12.40 3.35
CA PRO A 229 -6.10 11.12 2.79
C PRO A 229 -6.12 9.99 3.82
N GLN A 230 -5.86 10.33 5.10
CA GLN A 230 -5.89 9.37 6.19
C GLN A 230 -7.30 8.79 6.41
N ASP A 231 -8.35 9.62 6.27
CA ASP A 231 -9.72 9.16 6.45
C ASP A 231 -10.11 8.15 5.38
N ILE A 232 -9.76 8.43 4.11
CA ILE A 232 -10.01 7.50 3.00
C ILE A 232 -9.22 6.19 3.20
N ALA A 233 -7.95 6.30 3.58
CA ALA A 233 -7.13 5.12 3.84
C ALA A 233 -7.71 4.25 4.96
N LEU A 234 -8.13 4.87 6.08
CA LEU A 234 -8.75 4.16 7.20
C LEU A 234 -10.08 3.51 6.80
N ALA A 235 -10.89 4.18 6.00
CA ALA A 235 -12.14 3.60 5.48
C ALA A 235 -11.86 2.33 4.65
N ILE A 236 -10.89 2.39 3.74
CA ILE A 236 -10.49 1.24 2.92
C ILE A 236 -9.93 0.12 3.80
N ILE A 237 -9.02 0.42 4.73
CA ILE A 237 -8.43 -0.58 5.65
C ILE A 237 -9.53 -1.26 6.47
N GLY A 238 -10.48 -0.48 7.00
CA GLY A 238 -11.62 -1.00 7.75
C GLY A 238 -12.48 -1.98 6.95
N ALA A 239 -12.68 -1.71 5.67
CA ALA A 239 -13.48 -2.54 4.78
C ALA A 239 -12.79 -3.86 4.39
N VAL A 240 -11.47 -3.84 4.12
CA VAL A 240 -10.79 -4.96 3.46
C VAL A 240 -9.97 -5.85 4.39
N PHE A 241 -9.56 -5.35 5.58
CA PHE A 241 -8.59 -6.05 6.42
C PHE A 241 -9.17 -7.29 7.10
N LYS A 242 -10.34 -7.16 7.75
CA LYS A 242 -10.90 -8.22 8.61
C LYS A 242 -11.22 -9.52 7.86
N ASN A 243 -11.61 -9.41 6.61
CA ASN A 243 -11.91 -10.55 5.74
C ASN A 243 -10.74 -10.98 4.86
N GLY A 244 -9.59 -10.29 4.92
CA GLY A 244 -8.42 -10.56 4.10
C GLY A 244 -8.67 -10.33 2.60
N TYR A 245 -9.58 -9.44 2.24
CA TYR A 245 -10.08 -9.26 0.88
C TYR A 245 -8.98 -8.99 -0.15
N VAL A 246 -7.97 -8.23 0.24
CA VAL A 246 -6.83 -7.86 -0.61
C VAL A 246 -5.52 -8.56 -0.21
N ASN A 247 -5.58 -9.56 0.67
CA ASN A 247 -4.37 -10.22 1.16
C ASN A 247 -3.54 -10.81 0.02
N ASN A 248 -2.26 -10.44 -0.07
CA ASN A 248 -1.32 -10.83 -1.12
C ASN A 248 -1.79 -10.51 -2.56
N LYS A 249 -2.76 -9.61 -2.74
CA LYS A 249 -3.23 -9.14 -4.04
C LYS A 249 -2.67 -7.75 -4.34
N VAL A 250 -2.77 -7.31 -5.58
CA VAL A 250 -2.46 -5.92 -5.97
C VAL A 250 -3.74 -5.10 -5.91
N MET A 251 -3.68 -3.95 -5.23
CA MET A 251 -4.74 -2.95 -5.22
C MET A 251 -4.53 -1.99 -6.39
N GLU A 252 -5.42 -2.01 -7.36
CA GLU A 252 -5.36 -1.14 -8.54
C GLU A 252 -6.40 -0.04 -8.44
N PHE A 253 -5.95 1.20 -8.24
CA PHE A 253 -6.81 2.36 -8.07
C PHE A 253 -7.25 2.94 -9.41
N VAL A 254 -8.55 2.97 -9.62
CA VAL A 254 -9.23 3.35 -10.86
C VAL A 254 -10.44 4.25 -10.57
N GLY A 255 -11.10 4.73 -11.59
CA GLY A 255 -12.31 5.54 -11.46
C GLY A 255 -12.04 7.05 -11.56
N GLU A 256 -13.10 7.80 -11.80
CA GLU A 256 -13.07 9.25 -12.03
C GLU A 256 -12.77 10.07 -10.78
N GLY A 257 -13.03 9.52 -9.59
CA GLY A 257 -12.72 10.17 -8.31
C GLY A 257 -11.25 10.55 -8.16
N ILE A 258 -10.34 9.84 -8.84
CA ILE A 258 -8.90 10.13 -8.84
C ILE A 258 -8.62 11.56 -9.33
N ASP A 259 -9.36 12.06 -10.31
CA ASP A 259 -9.16 13.39 -10.88
C ASP A 259 -9.43 14.52 -9.87
N ASN A 260 -10.14 14.20 -8.79
CA ASN A 260 -10.44 15.14 -7.70
C ASN A 260 -9.37 15.14 -6.58
N LEU A 261 -8.33 14.30 -6.69
CA LEU A 261 -7.27 14.14 -5.69
C LEU A 261 -5.95 14.71 -6.20
N SER A 262 -5.30 15.57 -5.42
CA SER A 262 -3.91 15.96 -5.69
C SER A 262 -2.97 14.74 -5.58
N VAL A 263 -1.78 14.84 -6.16
CA VAL A 263 -0.77 13.77 -6.07
C VAL A 263 -0.39 13.48 -4.61
N ASP A 264 -0.21 14.52 -3.79
CA ASP A 264 0.09 14.38 -2.36
C ASP A 264 -1.03 13.64 -1.62
N TYR A 265 -2.27 13.90 -2.01
CA TYR A 265 -3.42 13.22 -1.43
C TYR A 265 -3.42 11.72 -1.79
N ARG A 266 -3.17 11.40 -3.08
CA ARG A 266 -3.04 10.00 -3.54
C ARG A 266 -1.90 9.29 -2.83
N ILE A 267 -0.75 9.93 -2.66
CA ILE A 267 0.41 9.42 -1.91
C ILE A 267 0.02 9.09 -0.46
N GLY A 268 -0.75 9.97 0.18
CA GLY A 268 -1.21 9.77 1.56
C GLY A 268 -2.14 8.56 1.70
N VAL A 269 -3.00 8.28 0.71
CA VAL A 269 -3.82 7.06 0.68
C VAL A 269 -2.97 5.84 0.36
N ASP A 270 -2.12 5.94 -0.66
CA ASP A 270 -1.32 4.83 -1.20
C ASP A 270 -0.40 4.21 -0.16
N VAL A 271 0.29 5.04 0.64
CA VAL A 271 1.22 4.55 1.67
C VAL A 271 0.55 3.68 2.72
N MET A 272 -0.71 3.96 3.03
CA MET A 272 -1.46 3.23 4.04
C MET A 272 -2.01 1.89 3.54
N THR A 273 -1.91 1.59 2.25
CA THR A 273 -2.30 0.27 1.72
C THR A 273 -1.47 -0.86 2.31
N THR A 274 -0.30 -0.56 2.86
CA THR A 274 0.53 -1.55 3.59
C THR A 274 -0.24 -2.19 4.75
N GLU A 275 -1.11 -1.44 5.42
CA GLU A 275 -1.91 -1.90 6.55
C GLU A 275 -3.05 -2.86 6.13
N THR A 276 -3.25 -3.09 4.84
CA THR A 276 -4.25 -4.02 4.32
C THR A 276 -3.71 -5.41 4.06
N THR A 277 -2.40 -5.64 4.24
CA THR A 277 -1.68 -6.88 3.86
C THR A 277 -1.67 -7.16 2.34
N CYS A 278 -1.94 -6.17 1.50
CA CYS A 278 -1.80 -6.31 0.06
C CYS A 278 -0.32 -6.45 -0.34
N LEU A 279 -0.06 -7.10 -1.48
CA LEU A 279 1.29 -7.23 -2.04
C LEU A 279 1.84 -5.87 -2.46
N SER A 280 1.04 -5.12 -3.18
CA SER A 280 1.40 -3.80 -3.71
C SER A 280 0.15 -3.00 -4.09
N SER A 281 0.36 -1.76 -4.48
CA SER A 281 -0.65 -0.88 -5.03
C SER A 281 -0.16 -0.22 -6.32
N ILE A 282 -1.09 0.13 -7.20
CA ILE A 282 -0.83 0.89 -8.42
C ILE A 282 -2.04 1.77 -8.75
N TRP A 283 -1.80 2.97 -9.23
CA TRP A 283 -2.83 3.93 -9.61
C TRP A 283 -2.72 4.26 -11.08
N ARG A 284 -3.85 4.57 -11.72
CA ARG A 284 -3.78 5.24 -13.01
C ARG A 284 -3.09 6.59 -12.87
N THR A 285 -2.30 6.96 -13.88
CA THR A 285 -1.56 8.22 -13.89
C THR A 285 -2.22 9.22 -14.83
N ASP A 286 -2.02 10.48 -14.56
CA ASP A 286 -2.62 11.59 -15.28
C ASP A 286 -1.69 12.81 -15.35
N ARG A 287 -2.22 13.93 -15.82
CA ARG A 287 -1.46 15.19 -15.92
C ARG A 287 -0.90 15.66 -14.58
N ALA A 288 -1.61 15.43 -13.48
CA ALA A 288 -1.11 15.84 -12.16
C ALA A 288 0.17 15.05 -11.77
N VAL A 289 0.22 13.76 -12.09
CA VAL A 289 1.44 12.94 -11.91
C VAL A 289 2.56 13.39 -12.84
N GLU A 290 2.26 13.74 -14.10
CA GLU A 290 3.25 14.30 -15.01
C GLU A 290 3.87 15.60 -14.45
N GLU A 291 3.04 16.49 -13.93
CA GLU A 291 3.48 17.75 -13.29
C GLU A 291 4.35 17.49 -12.05
N PHE A 292 4.02 16.50 -11.25
CA PHE A 292 4.86 16.08 -10.12
C PHE A 292 6.26 15.71 -10.59
N TYR A 293 6.40 14.91 -11.65
CA TYR A 293 7.70 14.56 -12.21
C TYR A 293 8.41 15.79 -12.82
N GLU A 294 7.67 16.69 -13.49
CA GLU A 294 8.24 17.92 -14.04
C GLU A 294 8.84 18.85 -12.96
N ILE A 295 8.15 19.02 -11.82
CA ILE A 295 8.63 19.81 -10.67
C ILE A 295 9.95 19.27 -10.12
N HIS A 296 10.18 17.96 -10.21
CA HIS A 296 11.41 17.30 -9.76
C HIS A 296 12.46 17.13 -10.88
N ASP A 297 12.34 17.84 -12.00
CA ASP A 297 13.22 17.72 -13.18
C ASP A 297 13.29 16.29 -13.76
N ARG A 298 12.19 15.51 -13.61
CA ARG A 298 12.12 14.08 -13.96
C ARG A 298 10.98 13.74 -14.91
N LYS A 299 10.57 14.67 -15.75
CA LYS A 299 9.49 14.46 -16.72
C LYS A 299 9.66 13.18 -17.56
N ALA A 300 10.89 12.80 -17.87
CA ALA A 300 11.19 11.59 -18.63
C ALA A 300 10.82 10.28 -17.92
N ASP A 301 10.64 10.31 -16.61
CA ASP A 301 10.22 9.16 -15.79
C ASP A 301 8.68 9.01 -15.75
N TYR A 302 7.93 10.01 -16.23
CA TYR A 302 6.49 9.89 -16.36
C TYR A 302 6.11 8.92 -17.48
N LYS A 303 5.11 8.11 -17.19
CA LYS A 303 4.41 7.27 -18.17
C LYS A 303 2.94 7.29 -17.86
N GLU A 304 2.12 7.50 -18.87
CA GLU A 304 0.69 7.34 -18.74
C GLU A 304 0.35 5.86 -18.55
N LEU A 305 -0.32 5.57 -17.44
CA LEU A 305 -0.80 4.25 -17.08
C LEU A 305 -2.31 4.29 -16.91
N ASN A 306 -2.99 3.45 -17.66
CA ASN A 306 -4.42 3.25 -17.56
C ASN A 306 -4.72 1.76 -17.74
N PRO A 307 -5.79 1.23 -17.15
CA PRO A 307 -6.28 -0.08 -17.55
C PRO A 307 -6.68 -0.07 -19.03
N ALA A 308 -6.65 -1.21 -19.65
CA ALA A 308 -7.12 -1.37 -21.03
C ALA A 308 -8.62 -1.02 -21.14
N LYS A 309 -9.12 -0.87 -22.37
CA LYS A 309 -10.54 -0.59 -22.63
C LYS A 309 -11.49 -1.57 -21.94
N VAL A 310 -11.04 -2.81 -21.74
CA VAL A 310 -11.68 -3.83 -20.92
C VAL A 310 -10.61 -4.44 -20.03
N ALA A 311 -10.79 -4.38 -18.73
CA ALA A 311 -9.94 -5.03 -17.74
C ALA A 311 -10.80 -5.86 -16.79
N TYR A 312 -10.33 -7.04 -16.37
CA TYR A 312 -11.01 -7.88 -15.37
C TYR A 312 -10.28 -7.84 -14.05
N TYR A 313 -11.03 -7.70 -12.97
CA TYR A 313 -10.53 -7.70 -11.60
C TYR A 313 -11.14 -8.85 -10.81
N ASP A 314 -10.35 -9.46 -9.92
CA ASP A 314 -10.77 -10.58 -9.06
C ASP A 314 -11.66 -10.13 -7.89
N GLY A 315 -11.82 -8.84 -7.73
CA GLY A 315 -12.68 -8.20 -6.75
C GLY A 315 -12.72 -6.69 -6.96
N VAL A 316 -13.70 -6.04 -6.33
CA VAL A 316 -13.89 -4.59 -6.40
C VAL A 316 -14.14 -4.04 -5.00
N VAL A 317 -13.55 -2.90 -4.71
CA VAL A 317 -13.88 -2.05 -3.56
C VAL A 317 -14.40 -0.73 -4.10
N GLU A 318 -15.69 -0.49 -3.97
CA GLU A 318 -16.30 0.78 -4.38
C GLU A 318 -16.17 1.81 -3.27
N VAL A 319 -15.59 2.96 -3.60
CA VAL A 319 -15.33 4.06 -2.65
C VAL A 319 -15.93 5.36 -3.21
N ASP A 320 -17.07 5.75 -2.68
CA ASP A 320 -17.58 7.09 -2.92
C ASP A 320 -16.91 8.08 -1.96
N LEU A 321 -16.00 8.89 -2.52
CA LEU A 321 -15.23 9.86 -1.74
C LEU A 321 -16.12 10.91 -1.05
N SER A 322 -17.33 11.14 -1.54
CA SER A 322 -18.26 12.11 -0.95
C SER A 322 -18.94 11.59 0.32
N GLU A 323 -18.99 10.27 0.51
CA GLU A 323 -19.59 9.63 1.68
C GLU A 323 -18.58 9.40 2.82
N ILE A 324 -17.28 9.52 2.54
CA ILE A 324 -16.25 9.36 3.57
C ILE A 324 -16.35 10.48 4.60
N LYS A 325 -16.33 10.11 5.87
CA LYS A 325 -16.35 11.00 7.02
C LYS A 325 -14.98 11.05 7.69
N PRO A 326 -14.68 12.07 8.52
CA PRO A 326 -13.49 12.06 9.36
C PRO A 326 -13.44 10.82 10.25
N MET A 327 -12.32 10.13 10.23
CA MET A 327 -12.16 8.82 10.86
C MET A 327 -11.03 8.80 11.89
N ILE A 328 -11.07 7.81 12.76
CA ILE A 328 -10.04 7.55 13.77
C ILE A 328 -9.82 6.05 13.89
N ALA A 329 -8.56 5.64 14.00
CA ALA A 329 -8.20 4.28 14.33
C ALA A 329 -7.93 4.14 15.84
N MET A 330 -8.51 3.13 16.44
CA MET A 330 -8.26 2.75 17.83
C MET A 330 -7.19 1.65 17.88
N PRO A 331 -6.44 1.50 18.99
CA PRO A 331 -5.50 0.40 19.14
C PRO A 331 -6.20 -0.96 18.92
N PHE A 332 -5.52 -1.98 18.38
CA PHE A 332 -4.07 -2.06 18.13
C PHE A 332 -3.71 -2.04 16.64
N HIS A 333 -4.70 -2.06 15.75
CA HIS A 333 -4.49 -2.08 14.30
C HIS A 333 -5.37 -1.03 13.61
N PRO A 334 -4.92 -0.38 12.53
CA PRO A 334 -5.71 0.62 11.81
C PRO A 334 -7.09 0.16 11.31
N SER A 335 -7.32 -1.14 11.19
CA SER A 335 -8.66 -1.68 10.89
C SER A 335 -9.67 -1.59 12.03
N ASN A 336 -9.22 -1.22 13.23
CA ASN A 336 -10.11 -0.88 14.35
C ASN A 336 -10.56 0.58 14.24
N VAL A 337 -11.29 0.87 13.18
CA VAL A 337 -11.62 2.22 12.74
C VAL A 337 -13.06 2.58 13.06
N TYR A 338 -13.29 3.85 13.34
CA TYR A 338 -14.59 4.47 13.58
C TYR A 338 -14.62 5.84 12.92
N THR A 339 -15.81 6.31 12.57
CA THR A 339 -15.98 7.75 12.32
C THR A 339 -15.85 8.51 13.66
N ILE A 340 -15.47 9.77 13.60
CA ILE A 340 -15.40 10.61 14.82
C ILE A 340 -16.77 10.68 15.51
N ASP A 341 -17.87 10.71 14.76
CA ASP A 341 -19.23 10.72 15.30
C ASP A 341 -19.56 9.42 16.04
N GLU A 342 -19.20 8.26 15.47
CA GLU A 342 -19.39 6.95 16.11
C GLU A 342 -18.57 6.83 17.38
N LEU A 343 -17.30 7.27 17.35
CA LEU A 343 -16.46 7.29 18.55
C LEU A 343 -17.09 8.14 19.65
N ASN A 344 -17.54 9.36 19.32
CA ASN A 344 -18.14 10.25 20.30
C ASN A 344 -19.45 9.72 20.89
N ALA A 345 -20.26 9.05 20.05
CA ALA A 345 -21.52 8.46 20.50
C ALA A 345 -21.34 7.22 21.39
N ASN A 346 -20.24 6.46 21.22
CA ASN A 346 -20.02 5.17 21.88
C ASN A 346 -18.66 5.11 22.63
N LEU A 347 -18.13 6.26 23.05
CA LEU A 347 -16.75 6.39 23.55
C LEU A 347 -16.42 5.38 24.65
N GLU A 348 -17.30 5.26 25.66
CA GLU A 348 -17.04 4.41 26.83
C GLU A 348 -16.96 2.93 26.44
N ASP A 349 -17.86 2.44 25.59
CA ASP A 349 -17.89 1.06 25.16
C ASP A 349 -16.71 0.70 24.27
N ILE A 350 -16.32 1.60 23.35
CA ILE A 350 -15.15 1.44 22.48
C ILE A 350 -13.87 1.37 23.32
N LEU A 351 -13.74 2.25 24.33
CA LEU A 351 -12.57 2.25 25.22
C LEU A 351 -12.50 0.99 26.07
N ARG A 352 -13.62 0.49 26.57
CA ARG A 352 -13.68 -0.79 27.31
C ARG A 352 -13.28 -1.98 26.43
N ASP A 353 -13.65 -1.99 25.16
CA ASP A 353 -13.21 -3.02 24.22
C ASP A 353 -11.69 -2.98 23.99
N VAL A 354 -11.11 -1.78 23.87
CA VAL A 354 -9.65 -1.60 23.78
C VAL A 354 -8.96 -2.07 25.07
N GLU A 355 -9.49 -1.72 26.25
CA GLU A 355 -8.98 -2.20 27.54
C GLU A 355 -8.96 -3.73 27.61
N LYS A 356 -10.08 -4.36 27.24
CA LYS A 356 -10.19 -5.83 27.21
C LYS A 356 -9.16 -6.47 26.30
N LYS A 357 -8.98 -5.95 25.08
CA LYS A 357 -7.99 -6.42 24.12
C LYS A 357 -6.55 -6.22 24.63
N ALA A 358 -6.27 -5.10 25.28
CA ALA A 358 -4.96 -4.82 25.88
C ALA A 358 -4.61 -5.83 26.99
N LEU A 359 -5.55 -6.12 27.88
CA LEU A 359 -5.35 -7.08 28.97
C LEU A 359 -5.08 -8.50 28.46
N VAL A 360 -5.79 -8.93 27.41
CA VAL A 360 -5.53 -10.21 26.74
C VAL A 360 -4.13 -10.26 26.13
N SER A 361 -3.71 -9.19 25.46
CA SER A 361 -2.40 -9.12 24.80
C SER A 361 -1.24 -9.11 25.80
N LEU A 362 -1.45 -8.57 26.99
CA LEU A 362 -0.43 -8.49 28.04
C LEU A 362 -0.33 -9.78 28.88
N ASP A 363 -1.25 -10.72 28.69
CA ASP A 363 -1.35 -11.96 29.51
C ASP A 363 -1.23 -11.68 31.01
N ASN A 364 -1.77 -10.55 31.46
CA ASN A 364 -1.60 -10.03 32.80
C ASN A 364 -2.88 -9.47 33.37
N ASN A 365 -3.64 -10.34 34.04
CA ASN A 365 -4.90 -9.98 34.71
C ASN A 365 -4.71 -9.12 36.01
N ASN A 366 -3.46 -8.81 36.37
CA ASN A 366 -3.14 -8.05 37.60
C ASN A 366 -2.87 -6.57 37.33
N ILE A 367 -2.95 -6.11 36.09
CA ILE A 367 -2.82 -4.69 35.75
C ILE A 367 -4.20 -4.05 35.76
N ASP A 368 -4.41 -3.13 36.71
CA ASP A 368 -5.56 -2.24 36.68
C ASP A 368 -5.35 -1.13 35.65
N PHE A 369 -5.63 -1.49 34.37
CA PHE A 369 -5.50 -0.59 33.24
C PHE A 369 -6.87 -0.13 32.77
N LYS A 370 -7.19 1.14 33.04
CA LYS A 370 -8.45 1.77 32.65
C LYS A 370 -8.16 3.00 31.77
N LEU A 371 -8.57 2.95 30.52
CA LEU A 371 -8.52 4.10 29.61
C LEU A 371 -9.61 5.12 29.96
N THR A 372 -10.78 4.64 30.37
CA THR A 372 -11.93 5.47 30.75
C THR A 372 -11.62 6.44 31.89
N ASP A 373 -10.70 6.09 32.79
CA ASP A 373 -10.27 6.94 33.91
C ASP A 373 -9.12 7.89 33.53
N LYS A 374 -8.42 7.63 32.44
CA LYS A 374 -7.16 8.31 32.05
C LYS A 374 -7.28 9.24 30.87
N ILE A 375 -8.33 9.15 30.10
CA ILE A 375 -8.55 10.08 28.98
C ILE A 375 -8.87 11.43 29.59
N GLY A 376 -7.81 12.24 29.68
CA GLY A 376 -7.97 13.66 29.90
C GLY A 376 -8.88 14.19 28.83
N ARG A 377 -9.92 14.92 29.18
CA ARG A 377 -10.81 15.59 28.25
C ARG A 377 -9.93 16.44 27.32
N ALA A 378 -9.73 15.99 26.11
CA ALA A 378 -9.24 16.87 25.05
C ALA A 378 -10.34 17.92 24.88
N HIS A 379 -10.12 19.10 25.43
CA HIS A 379 -10.94 20.25 25.09
C HIS A 379 -10.59 20.63 23.65
N VAL A 380 -11.44 20.22 22.74
CA VAL A 380 -11.46 20.78 21.41
C VAL A 380 -12.12 22.15 21.49
#